data_a184d8060ec630a295a57373aeba2fdc
#
_entry.id   a184d8060ec630a295a57373aeba2fdc
#
_cell.length_a   1.000
_cell.length_b   1.000
_cell.length_c   1.000
_cell.angle_alpha   90.00
_cell.angle_beta   90.00
_cell.angle_gamma   90.00
#
_symmetry.space_group_name_H-M   'P 1'
#
loop_
_entity.id
_entity.type
_entity.pdbx_description
1 polymer ?
#
loop_
_entity_poly.entity_id
_entity_poly.type
_entity_poly.pdbx_seq_one_letter_code
_entity_poly.pdbx_strand_id
1 'polypeptide(L)'
;MISSVQKISRILNCFTKDEPALGNLQIAEKLNMNASTVHHLVRTLCSEGILIQDSQKKYRLGWKLLEWSNHVMYQQDINTEALPLCEGLVRRFNTTVHIGMLDRGEVRFVLRVASSNSVAVPTFIGDTKPAYCTSTGKVLLAFNPSMIKPTISRGLLRRAPNTITCVEKLKNELDVIRTNGYAISNNENEMGLYGIAAPIKSYTGQIIAALNMVGPVSYMLGQDTPSMIHHVVKTAESISKELGYISVL
;
A
#
# COMPACT_ATOMS: atom_id res chain seq x y z
N MET A 1 13.73 -4.97 -24.20
CA MET A 1 12.72 -5.52 -23.24
C MET A 1 11.99 -6.67 -23.90
N ILE A 2 11.72 -7.77 -23.17
CA ILE A 2 11.06 -8.96 -23.71
C ILE A 2 9.54 -8.69 -23.79
N SER A 3 9.03 -8.52 -25.01
CA SER A 3 7.64 -8.11 -25.27
C SER A 3 6.58 -9.10 -24.71
N SER A 4 6.89 -10.40 -24.65
CA SER A 4 5.98 -11.41 -24.09
C SER A 4 5.74 -11.24 -22.59
N VAL A 5 6.77 -10.89 -21.80
CA VAL A 5 6.64 -10.62 -20.36
C VAL A 5 5.75 -9.40 -20.11
N GLN A 6 5.91 -8.37 -20.92
CA GLN A 6 5.02 -7.17 -20.82
C GLN A 6 3.58 -7.51 -21.16
N LYS A 7 3.34 -8.32 -22.20
CA LYS A 7 1.99 -8.77 -22.58
C LYS A 7 1.34 -9.59 -21.47
N ILE A 8 2.10 -10.52 -20.85
CA ILE A 8 1.64 -11.32 -19.71
C ILE A 8 1.23 -10.42 -18.54
N SER A 9 2.08 -9.46 -18.16
CA SER A 9 1.76 -8.51 -17.09
C SER A 9 0.48 -7.72 -17.39
N ARG A 10 0.29 -7.26 -18.63
CA ARG A 10 -0.94 -6.57 -19.05
C ARG A 10 -2.17 -7.47 -18.97
N ILE A 11 -2.05 -8.74 -19.36
CA ILE A 11 -3.15 -9.73 -19.25
C ILE A 11 -3.54 -9.94 -17.79
N LEU A 12 -2.58 -10.13 -16.88
CA LEU A 12 -2.86 -10.32 -15.46
C LEU A 12 -3.55 -9.10 -14.83
N ASN A 13 -3.17 -7.90 -15.25
CA ASN A 13 -3.79 -6.65 -14.80
C ASN A 13 -5.22 -6.42 -15.30
N CYS A 14 -5.72 -7.22 -16.26
CA CYS A 14 -7.14 -7.15 -16.67
C CYS A 14 -8.09 -7.71 -15.62
N PHE A 15 -7.60 -8.60 -14.75
CA PHE A 15 -8.42 -9.22 -13.72
C PHE A 15 -8.48 -8.31 -12.49
N THR A 16 -9.67 -7.86 -12.16
CA THR A 16 -9.95 -6.96 -11.03
C THR A 16 -11.00 -7.56 -10.11
N LYS A 17 -11.27 -6.91 -8.98
CA LYS A 17 -12.36 -7.28 -8.09
C LYS A 17 -13.71 -7.24 -8.78
N ASP A 18 -13.92 -6.25 -9.65
CA ASP A 18 -15.17 -6.04 -10.37
C ASP A 18 -15.28 -6.95 -11.61
N GLU A 19 -14.15 -7.35 -12.17
CA GLU A 19 -14.04 -8.24 -13.33
C GLU A 19 -13.11 -9.43 -13.04
N PRO A 20 -13.52 -10.35 -12.16
CA PRO A 20 -12.65 -11.45 -11.71
C PRO A 20 -12.51 -12.58 -12.75
N ALA A 21 -13.36 -12.58 -13.81
CA ALA A 21 -13.38 -13.61 -14.83
C ALA A 21 -13.58 -13.02 -16.22
N LEU A 22 -12.65 -13.28 -17.14
CA LEU A 22 -12.65 -12.74 -18.49
C LEU A 22 -12.46 -13.82 -19.56
N GLY A 23 -13.19 -13.73 -20.66
CA GLY A 23 -12.98 -14.57 -21.84
C GLY A 23 -11.82 -14.08 -22.71
N ASN A 24 -11.32 -14.93 -23.61
CA ASN A 24 -10.22 -14.59 -24.52
C ASN A 24 -10.48 -13.31 -25.34
N LEU A 25 -11.67 -13.17 -25.89
CA LEU A 25 -12.03 -12.00 -26.71
C LEU A 25 -12.10 -10.73 -25.88
N GLN A 26 -12.63 -10.80 -24.66
CA GLN A 26 -12.68 -9.66 -23.74
C GLN A 26 -11.28 -9.15 -23.37
N ILE A 27 -10.34 -10.06 -23.10
CA ILE A 27 -8.94 -9.69 -22.84
C ILE A 27 -8.30 -9.07 -24.08
N ALA A 28 -8.54 -9.66 -25.27
CA ALA A 28 -8.00 -9.17 -26.53
C ALA A 28 -8.49 -7.73 -26.83
N GLU A 29 -9.76 -7.48 -26.65
CA GLU A 29 -10.38 -6.16 -26.85
C GLU A 29 -9.82 -5.13 -25.84
N LYS A 30 -9.84 -5.44 -24.54
CA LYS A 30 -9.28 -4.55 -23.49
C LYS A 30 -7.84 -4.14 -23.73
N LEU A 31 -7.02 -5.03 -24.28
CA LEU A 31 -5.59 -4.79 -24.49
C LEU A 31 -5.25 -4.32 -25.91
N ASN A 32 -6.23 -4.27 -26.81
CA ASN A 32 -6.05 -4.07 -28.25
C ASN A 32 -4.99 -5.02 -28.82
N MET A 33 -5.19 -6.33 -28.57
CA MET A 33 -4.29 -7.41 -28.98
C MET A 33 -5.02 -8.40 -29.85
N ASN A 34 -4.28 -9.11 -30.74
CA ASN A 34 -4.82 -10.19 -31.54
C ASN A 34 -5.33 -11.33 -30.64
N ALA A 35 -6.57 -11.80 -30.86
CA ALA A 35 -7.19 -12.88 -30.08
C ALA A 35 -6.38 -14.18 -30.10
N SER A 36 -5.70 -14.51 -31.21
CA SER A 36 -4.79 -15.66 -31.30
C SER A 36 -3.56 -15.50 -30.37
N THR A 37 -2.98 -14.30 -30.32
CA THR A 37 -1.85 -14.01 -29.42
C THR A 37 -2.28 -14.14 -27.95
N VAL A 38 -3.43 -13.58 -27.58
CA VAL A 38 -3.99 -13.69 -26.23
C VAL A 38 -4.24 -15.16 -25.91
N HIS A 39 -4.84 -15.92 -26.83
CA HIS A 39 -5.12 -17.35 -26.64
C HIS A 39 -3.86 -18.16 -26.32
N HIS A 40 -2.76 -17.95 -27.04
CA HIS A 40 -1.49 -18.63 -26.75
C HIS A 40 -0.94 -18.26 -25.38
N LEU A 41 -0.97 -16.96 -25.01
CA LEU A 41 -0.46 -16.49 -23.72
C LEU A 41 -1.31 -17.01 -22.55
N VAL A 42 -2.65 -16.92 -22.61
CA VAL A 42 -3.50 -17.42 -21.51
C VAL A 42 -3.43 -18.93 -21.37
N ARG A 43 -3.27 -19.68 -22.48
CA ARG A 43 -3.06 -21.13 -22.44
C ARG A 43 -1.76 -21.49 -21.70
N THR A 44 -0.67 -20.80 -21.99
CA THR A 44 0.59 -20.94 -21.25
C THR A 44 0.42 -20.57 -19.79
N LEU A 45 -0.26 -19.45 -19.48
CA LEU A 45 -0.51 -19.06 -18.09
C LEU A 45 -1.37 -20.09 -17.34
N CYS A 46 -2.27 -20.78 -18.02
CA CYS A 46 -3.03 -21.89 -17.44
C CYS A 46 -2.15 -23.13 -17.19
N SER A 47 -1.26 -23.49 -18.13
CA SER A 47 -0.34 -24.63 -17.91
C SER A 47 0.62 -24.40 -16.74
N GLU A 48 0.97 -23.13 -16.46
CA GLU A 48 1.80 -22.73 -15.32
C GLU A 48 0.99 -22.52 -14.01
N GLY A 49 -0.33 -22.68 -14.03
CA GLY A 49 -1.21 -22.48 -12.87
C GLY A 49 -1.37 -21.01 -12.46
N ILE A 50 -0.88 -20.07 -13.28
CA ILE A 50 -1.01 -18.61 -13.05
C ILE A 50 -2.41 -18.13 -13.35
N LEU A 51 -3.07 -18.72 -14.34
CA LEU A 51 -4.50 -18.62 -14.61
C LEU A 51 -5.18 -19.98 -14.45
N ILE A 52 -6.47 -19.96 -14.21
CA ILE A 52 -7.35 -21.14 -14.30
C ILE A 52 -8.49 -20.83 -15.25
N GLN A 53 -9.00 -21.83 -15.99
CA GLN A 53 -10.15 -21.69 -16.85
C GLN A 53 -11.35 -22.38 -16.22
N ASP A 54 -12.48 -21.69 -16.14
CA ASP A 54 -13.73 -22.24 -15.62
C ASP A 54 -14.53 -23.00 -16.71
N SER A 55 -15.63 -23.63 -16.31
CA SER A 55 -16.52 -24.38 -17.20
C SER A 55 -17.17 -23.53 -18.30
N GLN A 56 -17.23 -22.20 -18.12
CA GLN A 56 -17.74 -21.24 -19.10
C GLN A 56 -16.65 -20.71 -20.05
N LYS A 57 -15.47 -21.34 -20.06
CA LYS A 57 -14.30 -20.95 -20.84
C LYS A 57 -13.77 -19.54 -20.50
N LYS A 58 -14.10 -18.99 -19.32
CA LYS A 58 -13.52 -17.76 -18.80
C LYS A 58 -12.28 -18.06 -17.96
N TYR A 59 -11.31 -17.16 -18.00
CA TYR A 59 -10.08 -17.24 -17.24
C TYR A 59 -10.22 -16.45 -15.94
N ARG A 60 -9.55 -16.92 -14.88
CA ARG A 60 -9.42 -16.27 -13.55
C ARG A 60 -7.99 -16.37 -13.08
N LEU A 61 -7.58 -15.53 -12.13
CA LEU A 61 -6.29 -15.66 -11.47
C LEU A 61 -6.18 -17.02 -10.76
N GLY A 62 -5.06 -17.71 -10.97
CA GLY A 62 -4.81 -19.07 -10.47
C GLY A 62 -4.11 -19.07 -9.10
N TRP A 63 -4.10 -20.23 -8.46
CA TRP A 63 -3.53 -20.43 -7.12
C TRP A 63 -2.01 -20.23 -7.04
N LYS A 64 -1.30 -20.31 -8.16
CA LYS A 64 0.15 -20.05 -8.23
C LYS A 64 0.50 -18.63 -7.78
N LEU A 65 -0.39 -17.67 -8.02
CA LEU A 65 -0.20 -16.30 -7.56
C LEU A 65 -0.28 -16.19 -6.04
N LEU A 66 -1.12 -17.01 -5.39
CA LEU A 66 -1.20 -17.06 -3.93
C LEU A 66 0.07 -17.66 -3.32
N GLU A 67 0.60 -18.72 -3.94
CA GLU A 67 1.90 -19.30 -3.54
C GLU A 67 3.02 -18.25 -3.61
N TRP A 68 3.13 -17.53 -4.73
CA TRP A 68 4.12 -16.46 -4.88
C TRP A 68 3.90 -15.31 -3.90
N SER A 69 2.63 -14.94 -3.66
CA SER A 69 2.30 -13.94 -2.65
C SER A 69 2.79 -14.35 -1.27
N ASN A 70 2.58 -15.60 -0.87
CA ASN A 70 3.10 -16.12 0.39
C ASN A 70 4.63 -16.04 0.47
N HIS A 71 5.35 -16.41 -0.60
CA HIS A 71 6.81 -16.28 -0.61
C HIS A 71 7.25 -14.82 -0.43
N VAL A 72 6.56 -13.86 -1.04
CA VAL A 72 6.84 -12.42 -0.83
C VAL A 72 6.57 -12.01 0.62
N MET A 73 5.49 -12.50 1.22
CA MET A 73 5.12 -12.20 2.61
C MET A 73 6.12 -12.78 3.62
N TYR A 74 6.59 -14.03 3.40
CA TYR A 74 7.58 -14.68 4.26
C TYR A 74 8.99 -14.09 4.15
N GLN A 75 9.31 -13.41 3.04
CA GLN A 75 10.59 -12.70 2.90
C GLN A 75 10.66 -11.42 3.76
N GLN A 76 9.57 -11.04 4.42
CA GLN A 76 9.47 -9.82 5.20
C GLN A 76 9.07 -10.16 6.64
N ASP A 77 10.05 -10.23 7.53
CA ASP A 77 9.84 -10.44 8.98
C ASP A 77 8.85 -9.45 9.59
N ILE A 78 8.70 -8.27 8.94
CA ILE A 78 7.78 -7.22 9.34
C ILE A 78 6.32 -7.69 9.48
N ASN A 79 5.88 -8.67 8.68
CA ASN A 79 4.50 -9.16 8.76
C ASN A 79 4.25 -9.98 10.02
N THR A 80 5.23 -10.80 10.41
CA THR A 80 5.13 -11.66 11.59
C THR A 80 5.24 -10.83 12.86
N GLU A 81 6.25 -9.96 12.94
CA GLU A 81 6.55 -9.17 14.13
C GLU A 81 5.54 -8.03 14.35
N ALA A 82 5.06 -7.41 13.27
CA ALA A 82 4.16 -6.28 13.37
C ALA A 82 2.69 -6.66 13.65
N LEU A 83 2.25 -7.85 13.25
CA LEU A 83 0.84 -8.24 13.33
C LEU A 83 0.24 -8.09 14.73
N PRO A 84 0.82 -8.67 15.82
CA PRO A 84 0.24 -8.56 17.16
C PRO A 84 0.22 -7.12 17.68
N LEU A 85 1.21 -6.30 17.31
CA LEU A 85 1.29 -4.90 17.69
C LEU A 85 0.23 -4.05 16.97
N CYS A 86 0.02 -4.31 15.68
CA CYS A 86 -1.05 -3.68 14.90
C CYS A 86 -2.45 -4.04 15.41
N GLU A 87 -2.67 -5.30 15.80
CA GLU A 87 -3.92 -5.73 16.45
C GLU A 87 -4.18 -4.98 17.73
N GLY A 88 -3.14 -4.68 18.52
CA GLY A 88 -3.23 -3.85 19.72
C GLY A 88 -3.82 -2.47 19.45
N LEU A 89 -3.35 -1.78 18.38
CA LEU A 89 -3.89 -0.50 17.94
C LEU A 89 -5.35 -0.61 17.48
N VAL A 90 -5.66 -1.64 16.68
CA VAL A 90 -7.02 -1.88 16.18
C VAL A 90 -7.99 -2.11 17.33
N ARG A 91 -7.62 -2.93 18.34
CA ARG A 91 -8.46 -3.16 19.53
C ARG A 91 -8.68 -1.89 20.33
N ARG A 92 -7.66 -1.04 20.44
CA ARG A 92 -7.75 0.19 21.25
C ARG A 92 -8.59 1.27 20.61
N PHE A 93 -8.39 1.51 19.30
CA PHE A 93 -8.95 2.66 18.60
C PHE A 93 -10.06 2.30 17.60
N ASN A 94 -10.42 1.03 17.46
CA ASN A 94 -11.43 0.53 16.53
C ASN A 94 -11.30 1.11 15.10
N THR A 95 -10.05 1.20 14.62
CA THR A 95 -9.67 1.77 13.32
C THR A 95 -9.03 0.70 12.44
N THR A 96 -8.71 1.05 11.21
CA THR A 96 -7.88 0.20 10.35
C THR A 96 -6.42 0.61 10.47
N VAL A 97 -5.54 -0.38 10.57
CA VAL A 97 -4.09 -0.20 10.62
C VAL A 97 -3.45 -0.83 9.38
N HIS A 98 -2.53 -0.11 8.77
CA HIS A 98 -1.76 -0.58 7.62
C HIS A 98 -0.26 -0.44 7.89
N ILE A 99 0.53 -1.28 7.22
CA ILE A 99 1.95 -1.02 6.99
C ILE A 99 2.14 -0.87 5.49
N GLY A 100 2.84 0.20 5.10
CA GLY A 100 3.17 0.49 3.72
C GLY A 100 4.65 0.69 3.52
N MET A 101 5.13 0.31 2.34
CA MET A 101 6.51 0.50 1.88
C MET A 101 6.52 1.40 0.64
N LEU A 102 7.64 2.08 0.41
CA LEU A 102 7.79 2.96 -0.75
C LEU A 102 8.21 2.15 -1.98
N ASP A 103 7.42 2.20 -3.03
CA ASP A 103 7.69 1.59 -4.32
C ASP A 103 7.53 2.62 -5.44
N ARG A 104 8.64 3.08 -6.02
CA ARG A 104 8.67 3.99 -7.17
C ARG A 104 7.83 5.26 -7.01
N GLY A 105 7.83 5.86 -5.81
CA GLY A 105 7.07 7.09 -5.51
C GLY A 105 5.60 6.86 -5.14
N GLU A 106 5.19 5.63 -4.98
CA GLU A 106 3.91 5.20 -4.44
C GLU A 106 4.11 4.42 -3.14
N VAL A 107 3.09 4.38 -2.30
CA VAL A 107 3.03 3.49 -1.15
C VAL A 107 2.37 2.19 -1.58
N ARG A 108 3.03 1.07 -1.32
CA ARG A 108 2.43 -0.26 -1.44
C ARG A 108 2.10 -0.79 -0.05
N PHE A 109 0.86 -1.16 0.17
CA PHE A 109 0.42 -1.71 1.45
C PHE A 109 0.75 -3.20 1.53
N VAL A 110 1.52 -3.59 2.56
CA VAL A 110 2.02 -4.96 2.78
C VAL A 110 1.35 -5.66 3.95
N LEU A 111 0.77 -4.90 4.89
CA LEU A 111 -0.02 -5.42 6.01
C LEU A 111 -1.29 -4.59 6.17
N ARG A 112 -2.40 -5.26 6.50
CA ARG A 112 -3.67 -4.63 6.87
C ARG A 112 -4.31 -5.40 8.02
N VAL A 113 -4.64 -4.67 9.07
CA VAL A 113 -5.40 -5.18 10.23
C VAL A 113 -6.61 -4.28 10.44
N ALA A 114 -7.78 -4.87 10.57
CA ALA A 114 -9.02 -4.14 10.83
C ALA A 114 -9.94 -4.99 11.71
N SER A 115 -10.70 -4.37 12.60
CA SER A 115 -11.75 -5.06 13.33
C SER A 115 -13.00 -5.23 12.44
N SER A 116 -13.84 -6.20 12.78
CA SER A 116 -15.15 -6.38 12.13
C SER A 116 -16.06 -5.16 12.26
N ASN A 117 -15.84 -4.34 13.29
CA ASN A 117 -16.62 -3.14 13.60
C ASN A 117 -15.94 -1.85 13.13
N SER A 118 -14.71 -1.92 12.59
CA SER A 118 -14.05 -0.72 12.06
C SER A 118 -14.76 -0.25 10.80
N VAL A 119 -14.87 1.07 10.65
CA VAL A 119 -15.40 1.64 9.42
C VAL A 119 -14.53 1.22 8.24
N ALA A 120 -15.16 0.72 7.20
CA ALA A 120 -14.48 0.17 6.04
C ALA A 120 -13.59 1.23 5.36
N VAL A 121 -12.30 1.00 5.37
CA VAL A 121 -11.33 1.74 4.54
C VAL A 121 -11.05 0.87 3.32
N PRO A 122 -11.33 1.34 2.09
CA PRO A 122 -11.21 0.55 0.88
C PRO A 122 -9.75 0.43 0.42
N THR A 123 -8.92 -0.20 1.25
CA THR A 123 -7.51 -0.45 0.96
C THR A 123 -7.20 -1.91 1.27
N PHE A 124 -6.54 -2.59 0.35
CA PHE A 124 -6.18 -4.00 0.46
C PHE A 124 -4.67 -4.19 0.42
N ILE A 125 -4.19 -5.36 0.88
CA ILE A 125 -2.78 -5.74 0.72
C ILE A 125 -2.47 -5.81 -0.78
N GLY A 126 -1.35 -5.21 -1.18
CA GLY A 126 -0.94 -5.10 -2.58
C GLY A 126 -1.37 -3.81 -3.27
N ASP A 127 -2.39 -3.10 -2.75
CA ASP A 127 -2.80 -1.80 -3.30
C ASP A 127 -1.67 -0.78 -3.23
N THR A 128 -1.72 0.16 -4.19
CA THR A 128 -0.83 1.32 -4.20
C THR A 128 -1.60 2.63 -4.09
N LYS A 129 -0.99 3.60 -3.42
CA LYS A 129 -1.49 4.98 -3.32
C LYS A 129 -0.33 5.97 -3.51
N PRO A 130 -0.57 7.17 -4.05
CA PRO A 130 0.48 8.16 -4.21
C PRO A 130 1.11 8.54 -2.87
N ALA A 131 2.45 8.63 -2.84
CA ALA A 131 3.15 8.90 -1.59
C ALA A 131 2.96 10.34 -1.09
N TYR A 132 2.81 11.33 -1.99
CA TYR A 132 2.75 12.73 -1.61
C TYR A 132 1.47 13.15 -0.85
N CYS A 133 0.40 12.38 -0.92
CA CYS A 133 -0.90 12.71 -0.34
C CYS A 133 -1.44 11.67 0.66
N THR A 134 -0.61 10.75 1.12
CA THR A 134 -0.94 9.80 2.19
C THR A 134 -0.01 10.01 3.38
N SER A 135 -0.50 9.83 4.62
CA SER A 135 0.34 9.93 5.82
C SER A 135 1.52 8.95 5.75
N THR A 136 1.27 7.68 5.37
CA THR A 136 2.31 6.67 5.12
C THR A 136 3.36 7.15 4.12
N GLY A 137 2.92 7.67 2.99
CA GLY A 137 3.82 8.11 1.92
C GLY A 137 4.61 9.35 2.30
N LYS A 138 4.00 10.32 2.98
CA LYS A 138 4.70 11.51 3.47
C LYS A 138 5.81 11.15 4.47
N VAL A 139 5.55 10.19 5.39
CA VAL A 139 6.61 9.65 6.26
C VAL A 139 7.73 9.05 5.43
N LEU A 140 7.41 8.16 4.51
CA LEU A 140 8.42 7.47 3.69
C LEU A 140 9.22 8.43 2.82
N LEU A 141 8.60 9.46 2.25
CA LEU A 141 9.30 10.50 1.48
C LEU A 141 10.17 11.39 2.37
N ALA A 142 9.71 11.74 3.57
CA ALA A 142 10.46 12.57 4.50
C ALA A 142 11.82 11.95 4.84
N PHE A 143 11.88 10.63 4.99
CA PHE A 143 13.11 9.92 5.34
C PHE A 143 13.83 9.25 4.15
N ASN A 144 13.30 9.39 2.91
CA ASN A 144 13.93 8.92 1.68
C ASN A 144 14.04 10.06 0.65
N PRO A 145 14.96 11.02 0.83
CA PRO A 145 15.05 12.22 -0.03
C PRO A 145 15.25 11.92 -1.50
N SER A 146 15.92 10.81 -1.85
CA SER A 146 16.13 10.37 -3.23
C SER A 146 14.83 10.11 -4.00
N MET A 147 13.74 9.78 -3.29
CA MET A 147 12.44 9.48 -3.87
C MET A 147 11.54 10.72 -4.04
N ILE A 148 11.92 11.88 -3.48
CA ILE A 148 11.13 13.11 -3.59
C ILE A 148 11.04 13.57 -5.05
N LYS A 149 12.18 13.67 -5.74
CA LYS A 149 12.24 14.12 -7.15
C LYS A 149 11.45 13.17 -8.08
N PRO A 150 11.62 11.83 -8.03
CA PRO A 150 10.79 10.90 -8.79
C PRO A 150 9.28 11.01 -8.53
N THR A 151 8.89 11.28 -7.27
CA THR A 151 7.48 11.46 -6.90
C THR A 151 6.91 12.74 -7.51
N ILE A 152 7.63 13.87 -7.40
CA ILE A 152 7.21 15.16 -7.94
C ILE A 152 7.12 15.13 -9.47
N SER A 153 8.05 14.44 -10.14
CA SER A 153 8.07 14.36 -11.61
C SER A 153 6.85 13.66 -12.23
N ARG A 154 6.11 12.88 -11.44
CA ARG A 154 4.82 12.26 -11.83
C ARG A 154 3.64 13.21 -11.73
N GLY A 155 3.84 14.39 -11.13
CA GLY A 155 2.82 15.39 -10.88
C GLY A 155 2.14 15.19 -9.53
N LEU A 156 1.78 16.30 -8.90
CA LEU A 156 1.04 16.37 -7.64
C LEU A 156 -0.44 16.67 -7.95
N LEU A 157 -1.15 15.65 -8.44
CA LEU A 157 -2.56 15.79 -8.83
C LEU A 157 -3.45 15.99 -7.61
N ARG A 158 -4.45 16.87 -7.71
CA ARG A 158 -5.48 17.03 -6.66
C ARG A 158 -6.37 15.79 -6.63
N ARG A 159 -6.43 15.10 -5.50
CA ARG A 159 -7.22 13.89 -5.28
C ARG A 159 -8.37 14.13 -4.29
N ALA A 160 -8.15 15.05 -3.35
CA ALA A 160 -9.13 15.42 -2.33
C ALA A 160 -8.94 16.91 -1.97
N PRO A 161 -9.84 17.52 -1.17
CA PRO A 161 -9.82 18.94 -0.90
C PRO A 161 -8.48 19.48 -0.38
N ASN A 162 -7.81 18.73 0.49
CA ASN A 162 -6.58 19.16 1.16
C ASN A 162 -5.29 18.60 0.52
N THR A 163 -5.38 17.98 -0.67
CA THR A 163 -4.19 17.47 -1.36
C THR A 163 -3.14 18.58 -1.54
N ILE A 164 -1.91 18.34 -1.10
CA ILE A 164 -0.78 19.23 -1.34
C ILE A 164 -0.37 19.10 -2.81
N THR A 165 -0.59 20.15 -3.60
CA THR A 165 -0.28 20.20 -5.04
C THR A 165 0.89 21.13 -5.36
N CYS A 166 1.44 21.83 -4.37
CA CYS A 166 2.60 22.72 -4.50
C CYS A 166 3.85 22.01 -3.98
N VAL A 167 4.92 22.05 -4.78
CA VAL A 167 6.20 21.38 -4.46
C VAL A 167 6.84 21.93 -3.19
N GLU A 168 6.85 23.26 -3.03
CA GLU A 168 7.42 23.93 -1.86
C GLU A 168 6.65 23.56 -0.60
N LYS A 169 5.30 23.55 -0.65
CA LYS A 169 4.47 23.13 0.47
C LYS A 169 4.73 21.68 0.85
N LEU A 170 4.88 20.79 -0.14
CA LEU A 170 5.22 19.40 0.13
C LEU A 170 6.59 19.27 0.81
N LYS A 171 7.62 19.98 0.33
CA LYS A 171 8.94 19.96 0.96
C LYS A 171 8.90 20.44 2.41
N ASN A 172 8.22 21.55 2.67
CA ASN A 172 8.06 22.08 4.03
C ASN A 172 7.32 21.09 4.94
N GLU A 173 6.28 20.44 4.45
CA GLU A 173 5.57 19.37 5.17
C GLU A 173 6.50 18.20 5.51
N LEU A 174 7.34 17.78 4.56
CA LEU A 174 8.31 16.70 4.78
C LEU A 174 9.38 17.08 5.82
N ASP A 175 9.79 18.36 5.88
CA ASP A 175 10.71 18.84 6.91
C ASP A 175 10.08 18.81 8.30
N VAL A 176 8.82 19.24 8.42
CA VAL A 176 8.04 19.13 9.66
C VAL A 176 7.91 17.67 10.11
N ILE A 177 7.64 16.76 9.18
CA ILE A 177 7.53 15.32 9.48
C ILE A 177 8.85 14.76 10.00
N ARG A 178 9.99 15.16 9.44
CA ARG A 178 11.32 14.74 9.94
C ARG A 178 11.55 15.18 11.38
N THR A 179 11.12 16.38 11.73
CA THR A 179 11.25 16.92 13.09
C THR A 179 10.31 16.21 14.05
N ASN A 180 9.06 16.02 13.67
CA ASN A 180 8.03 15.47 14.56
C ASN A 180 8.06 13.94 14.67
N GLY A 181 8.63 13.23 13.68
CA GLY A 181 8.66 11.77 13.62
C GLY A 181 7.33 11.11 13.23
N TYR A 182 6.33 11.88 12.78
CA TYR A 182 5.05 11.36 12.29
C TYR A 182 4.45 12.26 11.22
N ALA A 183 3.48 11.74 10.47
CA ALA A 183 2.69 12.50 9.49
C ALA A 183 1.20 12.32 9.71
N ILE A 184 0.44 13.34 9.36
CA ILE A 184 -1.03 13.30 9.30
C ILE A 184 -1.46 13.53 7.85
N SER A 185 -2.49 12.81 7.40
CA SER A 185 -3.21 13.07 6.16
C SER A 185 -4.68 13.27 6.49
N ASN A 186 -5.23 14.44 6.20
CA ASN A 186 -6.62 14.77 6.44
C ASN A 186 -7.27 15.21 5.13
N ASN A 187 -8.11 14.35 4.53
CA ASN A 187 -8.72 14.61 3.24
C ASN A 187 -7.70 14.97 2.14
N GLU A 188 -6.54 14.30 2.12
CA GLU A 188 -5.49 14.57 1.12
C GLU A 188 -5.51 13.59 -0.05
N ASN A 189 -5.64 12.27 0.20
CA ASN A 189 -5.71 11.26 -0.84
C ASN A 189 -7.16 10.90 -1.21
N GLU A 190 -8.02 10.87 -0.22
CA GLU A 190 -9.43 10.50 -0.37
C GLU A 190 -10.27 11.33 0.59
N MET A 191 -11.40 11.85 0.08
CA MET A 191 -12.31 12.65 0.90
C MET A 191 -12.93 11.77 2.00
N GLY A 192 -13.03 12.31 3.20
CA GLY A 192 -13.59 11.61 4.35
C GLY A 192 -12.60 10.75 5.12
N LEU A 193 -11.33 10.62 4.69
CA LEU A 193 -10.31 9.83 5.37
C LEU A 193 -9.29 10.70 6.11
N TYR A 194 -8.95 10.23 7.32
CA TYR A 194 -7.90 10.77 8.18
C TYR A 194 -6.92 9.66 8.55
N GLY A 195 -5.63 9.90 8.37
CA GLY A 195 -4.58 8.94 8.67
C GLY A 195 -3.44 9.56 9.47
N ILE A 196 -2.88 8.77 10.40
CA ILE A 196 -1.69 9.10 11.19
C ILE A 196 -0.66 8.01 10.92
N ALA A 197 0.57 8.39 10.54
CA ALA A 197 1.63 7.44 10.25
C ALA A 197 2.94 7.77 10.97
N ALA A 198 3.72 6.72 11.30
CA ALA A 198 5.04 6.84 11.89
C ALA A 198 6.02 5.86 11.21
N PRO A 199 7.34 6.18 11.19
CA PRO A 199 8.34 5.39 10.49
C PRO A 199 8.67 4.09 11.23
N ILE A 200 8.90 3.01 10.48
CA ILE A 200 9.45 1.75 10.95
C ILE A 200 10.89 1.63 10.45
N LYS A 201 11.81 1.34 11.37
CA LYS A 201 13.24 1.23 11.11
C LYS A 201 13.68 -0.23 11.05
N SER A 202 14.62 -0.54 10.17
CA SER A 202 15.37 -1.80 10.20
C SER A 202 16.46 -1.78 11.26
N TYR A 203 17.15 -2.90 11.46
CA TYR A 203 18.33 -3.02 12.34
C TYR A 203 19.46 -2.04 11.96
N THR A 204 19.51 -1.58 10.72
CA THR A 204 20.50 -0.56 10.27
C THR A 204 20.10 0.87 10.62
N GLY A 205 18.90 1.09 11.16
CA GLY A 205 18.33 2.43 11.39
C GLY A 205 17.68 3.06 10.15
N GLN A 206 17.72 2.41 9.00
CA GLN A 206 17.03 2.88 7.79
C GLN A 206 15.52 2.74 7.94
N ILE A 207 14.78 3.75 7.47
CA ILE A 207 13.32 3.67 7.38
C ILE A 207 12.95 2.78 6.18
N ILE A 208 12.35 1.63 6.47
CA ILE A 208 11.97 0.63 5.47
C ILE A 208 10.47 0.60 5.19
N ALA A 209 9.67 1.02 6.17
CA ALA A 209 8.22 1.01 6.09
C ALA A 209 7.65 2.14 6.95
N ALA A 210 6.33 2.34 6.89
CA ALA A 210 5.61 3.20 7.82
C ALA A 210 4.33 2.51 8.29
N LEU A 211 4.10 2.57 9.61
CA LEU A 211 2.85 2.19 10.25
C LEU A 211 1.84 3.31 10.07
N ASN A 212 0.61 2.98 9.69
CA ASN A 212 -0.47 3.94 9.50
C ASN A 212 -1.74 3.46 10.20
N MET A 213 -2.33 4.32 11.00
CA MET A 213 -3.68 4.18 11.53
C MET A 213 -4.60 5.12 10.74
N VAL A 214 -5.70 4.59 10.19
CA VAL A 214 -6.61 5.33 9.32
C VAL A 214 -8.07 5.04 9.64
N GLY A 215 -8.90 6.06 9.51
CA GLY A 215 -10.33 5.97 9.71
C GLY A 215 -11.06 7.18 9.12
N PRO A 216 -12.40 7.22 9.23
CA PRO A 216 -13.18 8.38 8.82
C PRO A 216 -12.81 9.63 9.61
N VAL A 217 -12.76 10.78 8.92
CA VAL A 217 -12.50 12.09 9.55
C VAL A 217 -13.41 12.33 10.74
N SER A 218 -14.72 12.05 10.59
CA SER A 218 -15.71 12.25 11.66
C SER A 218 -15.42 11.44 12.92
N TYR A 219 -14.89 10.24 12.77
CA TYR A 219 -14.50 9.38 13.89
C TYR A 219 -13.15 9.83 14.49
N MET A 220 -12.14 10.01 13.64
CA MET A 220 -10.77 10.29 14.07
C MET A 220 -10.62 11.64 14.78
N LEU A 221 -11.29 12.69 14.29
CA LEU A 221 -11.27 14.02 14.94
C LEU A 221 -12.11 14.07 16.22
N GLY A 222 -13.02 13.15 16.45
CA GLY A 222 -13.75 12.99 17.71
C GLY A 222 -12.95 12.30 18.82
N GLN A 223 -11.76 11.76 18.50
CA GLN A 223 -10.88 11.07 19.45
C GLN A 223 -9.79 12.03 19.97
N ASP A 224 -9.07 11.59 21.00
CA ASP A 224 -7.86 12.25 21.48
C ASP A 224 -6.71 12.07 20.47
N THR A 225 -6.58 13.02 19.54
CA THR A 225 -5.55 12.98 18.48
C THR A 225 -4.13 12.89 19.04
N PRO A 226 -3.72 13.64 20.09
CA PRO A 226 -2.43 13.45 20.74
C PRO A 226 -2.18 12.03 21.23
N SER A 227 -3.17 11.41 21.86
CA SER A 227 -3.09 10.01 22.29
C SER A 227 -2.92 9.06 21.12
N MET A 228 -3.67 9.25 20.02
CA MET A 228 -3.54 8.43 18.82
C MET A 228 -2.13 8.54 18.20
N ILE A 229 -1.60 9.77 18.07
CA ILE A 229 -0.24 10.00 17.58
C ILE A 229 0.78 9.27 18.45
N HIS A 230 0.68 9.45 19.77
CA HIS A 230 1.57 8.79 20.73
C HIS A 230 1.58 7.26 20.53
N HIS A 231 0.40 6.64 20.43
CA HIS A 231 0.31 5.19 20.27
C HIS A 231 0.82 4.70 18.91
N VAL A 232 0.55 5.43 17.83
CA VAL A 232 1.09 5.09 16.50
C VAL A 232 2.61 5.16 16.50
N VAL A 233 3.20 6.23 17.06
CA VAL A 233 4.66 6.37 17.16
C VAL A 233 5.25 5.26 18.01
N LYS A 234 4.71 5.00 19.20
CA LYS A 234 5.19 3.95 20.10
C LYS A 234 5.07 2.55 19.49
N THR A 235 4.00 2.28 18.78
CA THR A 235 3.84 0.98 18.10
C THR A 235 4.86 0.83 16.96
N ALA A 236 5.11 1.88 16.16
CA ALA A 236 6.12 1.86 15.12
C ALA A 236 7.55 1.67 15.68
N GLU A 237 7.86 2.30 16.84
CA GLU A 237 9.10 2.07 17.58
C GLU A 237 9.22 0.63 18.08
N SER A 238 8.13 0.05 18.61
CA SER A 238 8.11 -1.35 19.06
C SER A 238 8.34 -2.31 17.91
N ILE A 239 7.66 -2.13 16.78
CA ILE A 239 7.90 -2.91 15.55
C ILE A 239 9.36 -2.79 15.11
N SER A 240 9.93 -1.59 15.14
CA SER A 240 11.34 -1.37 14.78
C SER A 240 12.29 -2.15 15.70
N LYS A 241 11.99 -2.25 16.99
CA LYS A 241 12.77 -3.05 17.95
C LYS A 241 12.69 -4.54 17.67
N GLU A 242 11.51 -5.06 17.39
CA GLU A 242 11.33 -6.48 16.99
C GLU A 242 12.11 -6.79 15.69
N LEU A 243 12.25 -5.81 14.78
CA LEU A 243 13.09 -5.90 13.58
C LEU A 243 14.58 -5.67 13.85
N GLY A 244 15.00 -5.66 15.10
CA GLY A 244 16.40 -5.56 15.52
C GLY A 244 16.96 -4.13 15.60
N TYR A 245 16.12 -3.09 15.53
CA TYR A 245 16.59 -1.72 15.72
C TYR A 245 16.91 -1.45 17.18
N ILE A 246 18.16 -1.13 17.46
CA ILE A 246 18.64 -0.70 18.78
C ILE A 246 18.87 0.82 18.72
N SER A 247 18.09 1.58 19.47
CA SER A 247 18.36 3.01 19.65
C SER A 247 19.65 3.17 20.42
N VAL A 248 20.69 3.67 19.76
CA VAL A 248 21.89 4.13 20.48
C VAL A 248 21.47 5.39 21.24
N LEU A 249 21.46 5.30 22.57
CA LEU A 249 21.24 6.43 23.48
C LEU A 249 22.34 7.47 23.32
#